data_544c1552a32b44cd8a29d3d4c5aa062c
#
_entry.id   544c1552a32b44cd8a29d3d4c5aa062c
#
_cell.length_a   1.000
_cell.length_b   1.000
_cell.length_c   1.000
_cell.angle_alpha   90.00
_cell.angle_beta   90.00
_cell.angle_gamma   90.00
#
_symmetry.space_group_name_H-M   'P 1'
#
loop_
_entity.id
_entity.type
_entity.pdbx_description
1 polymer ?
#
loop_
_entity_poly.entity_id
_entity_poly.type
_entity_poly.pdbx_seq_one_letter_code
_entity_poly.pdbx_strand_id
1 'polypeptide(L)'
;MALQVNTPPAYAFTEEQKLLNEVWRIVDRAYVDSTFNNQNWWLVRQKVLKQAPTNREDTYAAIQQMLAGLDDPYTRLLKPDQYRSLQTNTSGELSGVGLQIAQDPDTGDLRVITPIEGSPADRAGLQPRDRILKIDGEVTANLTLDEAAERMRGPAGSRVVLTIGRDESPKSWEVELVRDRITINPVYAELRPQPDGTQVGYIRLTQFSANAAEEVAHAIARLEKQDANAYILDLRNNPGGLLQAGIDIARLWLRDGTIVYTVNRDGIQDSFEALSEPLTDDPLIVLVNQGTASASEILAGALQDNGRAQLIGEKTFGKGLIQSLFGLSDGSGLAVTIARYETPSHRDINRLGIEPDRSVSLNITSREQVATEADEQYQAAIEALTQQMVVAGAAG
;
A
#
# COMPACT_ATOMS: atom_id res chain seq x y z
N MET A 1 53.85 28.87 36.10
CA MET A 1 53.65 27.48 35.67
C MET A 1 52.27 27.36 35.05
N ALA A 2 52.15 27.44 33.71
CA ALA A 2 50.89 27.39 33.01
C ALA A 2 50.53 25.91 32.72
N LEU A 3 49.42 25.44 33.27
CA LEU A 3 48.89 24.12 32.95
C LEU A 3 48.34 24.16 31.52
N GLN A 4 49.03 23.53 30.57
CA GLN A 4 48.48 23.21 29.26
C GLN A 4 47.41 22.12 29.44
N VAL A 5 46.14 22.49 29.31
CA VAL A 5 45.05 21.57 29.20
C VAL A 5 45.09 21.01 27.78
N ASN A 6 45.62 19.81 27.60
CA ASN A 6 45.51 19.06 26.37
C ASN A 6 44.07 18.60 26.20
N THR A 7 43.24 19.37 25.50
CA THR A 7 41.94 18.90 25.04
C THR A 7 42.20 17.89 23.91
N PRO A 8 41.69 16.63 24.02
CA PRO A 8 41.82 15.70 22.91
C PRO A 8 41.06 16.26 21.70
N PRO A 9 41.57 16.02 20.47
CA PRO A 9 40.92 16.49 19.27
C PRO A 9 39.51 15.89 19.21
N ALA A 10 38.50 16.75 19.05
CA ALA A 10 37.15 16.32 18.76
C ALA A 10 37.18 15.63 17.38
N TYR A 11 37.17 14.29 17.37
CA TYR A 11 37.01 13.54 16.13
C TYR A 11 35.61 13.83 15.58
N ALA A 12 35.55 14.46 14.41
CA ALA A 12 34.29 14.59 13.68
C ALA A 12 33.77 13.18 13.31
N PHE A 13 32.46 12.95 13.45
CA PHE A 13 31.87 11.70 13.01
C PHE A 13 32.15 11.46 11.53
N THR A 14 32.48 10.21 11.19
CA THR A 14 32.50 9.75 9.80
C THR A 14 31.10 9.84 9.20
N GLU A 15 30.96 9.79 7.88
CA GLU A 15 29.65 9.78 7.21
C GLU A 15 28.79 8.58 7.68
N GLU A 16 29.43 7.43 7.93
CA GLU A 16 28.76 6.24 8.45
C GLU A 16 28.24 6.44 9.88
N GLN A 17 29.03 7.07 10.72
CA GLN A 17 28.60 7.41 12.08
C GLN A 17 27.51 8.50 12.10
N LYS A 18 27.52 9.42 11.14
CA LYS A 18 26.47 10.42 10.99
C LYS A 18 25.13 9.75 10.64
N LEU A 19 25.14 8.83 9.69
CA LEU A 19 23.93 8.08 9.31
C LEU A 19 23.38 7.26 10.48
N LEU A 20 24.21 6.52 11.20
CA LEU A 20 23.82 5.80 12.41
C LEU A 20 23.18 6.71 13.46
N ASN A 21 23.76 7.87 13.69
CA ASN A 21 23.27 8.85 14.65
C ASN A 21 21.98 9.54 14.17
N GLU A 22 21.82 9.71 12.87
CA GLU A 22 20.60 10.23 12.25
C GLU A 22 19.42 9.27 12.51
N VAL A 23 19.59 7.98 12.20
CA VAL A 23 18.60 6.94 12.45
C VAL A 23 18.26 6.85 13.93
N TRP A 24 19.28 6.76 14.81
CA TRP A 24 19.06 6.71 16.24
C TRP A 24 18.21 7.89 16.75
N ARG A 25 18.49 9.11 16.27
CA ARG A 25 17.81 10.34 16.68
C ARG A 25 16.36 10.38 16.18
N ILE A 26 16.08 9.87 14.98
CA ILE A 26 14.72 9.78 14.45
C ILE A 26 13.89 8.83 15.34
N VAL A 27 14.42 7.65 15.65
CA VAL A 27 13.75 6.67 16.52
C VAL A 27 13.54 7.24 17.93
N ASP A 28 14.56 7.88 18.52
CA ASP A 28 14.48 8.50 19.84
C ASP A 28 13.30 9.48 19.99
N ARG A 29 13.03 10.23 18.91
CA ARG A 29 11.97 11.25 18.90
C ARG A 29 10.60 10.72 18.55
N ALA A 30 10.55 9.75 17.63
CA ALA A 30 9.30 9.39 16.94
C ALA A 30 8.74 8.03 17.34
N TYR A 31 9.53 7.13 17.92
CA TYR A 31 9.09 5.77 18.20
C TYR A 31 7.96 5.74 19.22
N VAL A 32 6.95 4.91 18.99
CA VAL A 32 5.71 4.83 19.77
C VAL A 32 5.93 4.35 21.22
N ASP A 33 6.89 3.44 21.45
CA ASP A 33 7.20 2.93 22.78
C ASP A 33 8.34 3.72 23.43
N SER A 34 8.02 4.52 24.44
CA SER A 34 8.99 5.32 25.20
C SER A 34 10.01 4.49 25.98
N THR A 35 9.75 3.19 26.17
CA THR A 35 10.68 2.26 26.83
C THR A 35 11.68 1.62 25.87
N PHE A 36 11.46 1.76 24.54
CA PHE A 36 12.27 1.14 23.50
C PHE A 36 12.47 -0.36 23.72
N ASN A 37 11.38 -1.08 24.00
CA ASN A 37 11.41 -2.49 24.40
C ASN A 37 12.27 -2.72 25.67
N ASN A 38 12.10 -1.89 26.70
CA ASN A 38 12.85 -1.91 27.96
C ASN A 38 14.38 -1.76 27.80
N GLN A 39 14.82 -1.03 26.77
CA GLN A 39 16.23 -0.75 26.53
C GLN A 39 16.61 0.69 26.92
N ASN A 40 17.83 0.84 27.40
CA ASN A 40 18.43 2.17 27.51
C ASN A 40 18.92 2.62 26.12
N TRP A 41 18.06 3.36 25.42
CA TRP A 41 18.28 3.78 24.03
C TRP A 41 19.57 4.61 23.84
N TRP A 42 19.97 5.35 24.86
CA TRP A 42 21.23 6.10 24.84
C TRP A 42 22.47 5.17 24.89
N LEU A 43 22.43 4.10 25.69
CA LEU A 43 23.51 3.09 25.70
C LEU A 43 23.58 2.33 24.36
N VAL A 44 22.45 2.05 23.74
CA VAL A 44 22.38 1.47 22.39
C VAL A 44 23.14 2.33 21.39
N ARG A 45 22.91 3.67 21.39
CA ARG A 45 23.65 4.62 20.57
C ARG A 45 25.15 4.52 20.78
N GLN A 46 25.61 4.54 22.02
CA GLN A 46 27.04 4.46 22.34
C GLN A 46 27.67 3.18 21.82
N LYS A 47 26.96 2.05 21.96
CA LYS A 47 27.44 0.74 21.49
C LYS A 47 27.59 0.73 19.97
N VAL A 48 26.60 1.22 19.25
CA VAL A 48 26.58 1.20 17.78
C VAL A 48 27.64 2.16 17.20
N LEU A 49 27.78 3.36 17.77
CA LEU A 49 28.82 4.32 17.34
C LEU A 49 30.25 3.81 17.58
N LYS A 50 30.49 2.97 18.61
CA LYS A 50 31.78 2.32 18.86
C LYS A 50 32.16 1.24 17.85
N GLN A 51 31.16 0.65 17.16
CA GLN A 51 31.43 -0.36 16.13
C GLN A 51 32.15 0.22 14.91
N ALA A 52 32.01 1.57 14.68
CA ALA A 52 32.68 2.36 13.65
C ALA A 52 32.70 1.65 12.28
N PRO A 53 31.54 1.35 11.67
CA PRO A 53 31.51 0.71 10.35
C PRO A 53 32.27 1.56 9.34
N THR A 54 32.94 0.90 8.39
CA THR A 54 33.84 1.56 7.43
C THR A 54 33.27 1.65 6.02
N ASN A 55 32.12 1.03 5.79
CA ASN A 55 31.43 1.05 4.52
C ASN A 55 29.89 1.05 4.71
N ARG A 56 29.16 1.32 3.62
CA ARG A 56 27.71 1.49 3.64
C ARG A 56 26.96 0.20 4.01
N GLU A 57 27.40 -0.95 3.54
CA GLU A 57 26.73 -2.22 3.80
C GLU A 57 26.83 -2.62 5.30
N ASP A 58 28.02 -2.47 5.90
CA ASP A 58 28.21 -2.67 7.34
C ASP A 58 27.39 -1.67 8.17
N THR A 59 27.24 -0.43 7.67
CA THR A 59 26.40 0.58 8.32
C THR A 59 24.94 0.18 8.31
N TYR A 60 24.42 -0.31 7.18
CA TYR A 60 23.06 -0.80 7.08
C TYR A 60 22.83 -2.02 7.99
N ALA A 61 23.77 -2.95 8.05
CA ALA A 61 23.70 -4.09 8.95
C ALA A 61 23.66 -3.65 10.43
N ALA A 62 24.50 -2.67 10.82
CA ALA A 62 24.52 -2.12 12.16
C ALA A 62 23.19 -1.40 12.51
N ILE A 63 22.62 -0.65 11.57
CA ILE A 63 21.30 -0.03 11.73
C ILE A 63 20.22 -1.10 11.91
N GLN A 64 20.19 -2.11 11.06
CA GLN A 64 19.20 -3.20 11.17
C GLN A 64 19.30 -3.93 12.50
N GLN A 65 20.53 -4.21 12.99
CA GLN A 65 20.75 -4.80 14.30
C GLN A 65 20.28 -3.90 15.44
N MET A 66 20.48 -2.60 15.34
CA MET A 66 19.99 -1.61 16.29
C MET A 66 18.48 -1.62 16.37
N LEU A 67 17.80 -1.58 15.21
CA LEU A 67 16.34 -1.55 15.10
C LEU A 67 15.71 -2.88 15.54
N ALA A 68 16.34 -4.02 15.27
CA ALA A 68 15.87 -5.33 15.71
C ALA A 68 15.71 -5.42 17.24
N GLY A 69 16.49 -4.63 17.99
CA GLY A 69 16.34 -4.54 19.44
C GLY A 69 14.99 -3.99 19.90
N LEU A 70 14.26 -3.28 19.06
CA LEU A 70 12.92 -2.74 19.38
C LEU A 70 11.83 -3.83 19.38
N ASP A 71 12.09 -5.02 18.83
CA ASP A 71 11.11 -6.10 18.64
C ASP A 71 9.87 -5.64 17.86
N ASP A 72 10.09 -4.70 16.92
CA ASP A 72 9.08 -4.15 16.03
C ASP A 72 9.48 -4.35 14.56
N PRO A 73 8.85 -5.30 13.85
CA PRO A 73 9.19 -5.61 12.46
C PRO A 73 8.84 -4.48 11.48
N TYR A 74 8.04 -3.50 11.91
CA TYR A 74 7.62 -2.39 11.07
C TYR A 74 8.56 -1.19 11.16
N THR A 75 9.34 -1.06 12.26
CA THR A 75 10.42 -0.07 12.37
C THR A 75 11.68 -0.63 11.71
N ARG A 76 11.96 -0.17 10.49
CA ARG A 76 13.01 -0.75 9.64
C ARG A 76 13.69 0.24 8.71
N LEU A 77 14.94 -0.05 8.39
CA LEU A 77 15.67 0.62 7.33
C LEU A 77 15.17 0.13 5.96
N LEU A 78 14.99 1.06 5.04
CA LEU A 78 14.68 0.83 3.63
C LEU A 78 15.90 1.26 2.81
N LYS A 79 16.52 0.35 2.07
CA LYS A 79 17.58 0.70 1.11
C LYS A 79 17.02 1.68 0.07
N PRO A 80 17.85 2.48 -0.62
CA PRO A 80 17.36 3.51 -1.54
C PRO A 80 16.30 3.04 -2.54
N ASP A 81 16.47 1.83 -3.08
CA ASP A 81 15.53 1.27 -4.05
C ASP A 81 14.19 0.89 -3.40
N GLN A 82 14.24 0.28 -2.21
CA GLN A 82 13.04 -0.05 -1.43
C GLN A 82 12.27 1.21 -1.02
N TYR A 83 13.00 2.27 -0.63
CA TYR A 83 12.38 3.53 -0.25
C TYR A 83 11.68 4.19 -1.44
N ARG A 84 12.34 4.25 -2.61
CA ARG A 84 11.72 4.74 -3.85
C ARG A 84 10.50 3.94 -4.27
N SER A 85 10.58 2.60 -4.22
CA SER A 85 9.44 1.73 -4.55
C SER A 85 8.25 1.97 -3.63
N LEU A 86 8.50 2.15 -2.33
CA LEU A 86 7.44 2.45 -1.36
C LEU A 86 6.80 3.82 -1.63
N GLN A 87 7.61 4.85 -1.93
CA GLN A 87 7.09 6.16 -2.31
C GLN A 87 6.21 6.10 -3.57
N THR A 88 6.66 5.38 -4.59
CA THR A 88 5.89 5.17 -5.82
C THR A 88 4.55 4.49 -5.54
N ASN A 89 4.55 3.42 -4.76
CA ASN A 89 3.33 2.68 -4.44
C ASN A 89 2.32 3.51 -3.63
N THR A 90 2.82 4.40 -2.77
CA THR A 90 1.94 5.26 -1.97
C THR A 90 1.47 6.51 -2.71
N SER A 91 2.25 7.02 -3.67
CA SER A 91 1.81 8.18 -4.48
C SER A 91 0.69 7.84 -5.47
N GLY A 92 0.53 6.57 -5.85
CA GLY A 92 -0.35 6.16 -6.94
C GLY A 92 0.19 6.53 -8.33
N GLU A 93 1.44 7.01 -8.39
CA GLU A 93 2.11 7.39 -9.63
C GLU A 93 3.37 6.53 -9.82
N LEU A 94 3.56 6.05 -11.03
CA LEU A 94 4.78 5.39 -11.47
C LEU A 94 5.48 6.28 -12.48
N SER A 95 6.78 6.55 -12.29
CA SER A 95 7.57 7.22 -13.32
C SER A 95 8.34 6.19 -14.16
N GLY A 96 7.97 6.06 -15.43
CA GLY A 96 8.53 5.04 -16.32
C GLY A 96 7.82 4.94 -17.65
N VAL A 97 7.87 3.75 -18.26
CA VAL A 97 7.25 3.49 -19.57
C VAL A 97 5.84 2.91 -19.49
N GLY A 98 5.40 2.39 -18.33
CA GLY A 98 4.05 1.86 -18.12
C GLY A 98 3.81 0.48 -18.69
N LEU A 99 4.69 -0.45 -18.35
CA LEU A 99 4.54 -1.87 -18.70
C LEU A 99 4.40 -2.71 -17.42
N GLN A 100 3.39 -3.58 -17.40
CA GLN A 100 3.38 -4.73 -16.52
C GLN A 100 4.13 -5.88 -17.21
N ILE A 101 5.12 -6.44 -16.54
CA ILE A 101 6.02 -7.45 -17.10
C ILE A 101 6.07 -8.69 -16.22
N ALA A 102 6.35 -9.82 -16.84
CA ALA A 102 6.67 -11.06 -16.15
C ALA A 102 7.79 -11.81 -16.88
N GLN A 103 8.45 -12.71 -16.15
CA GLN A 103 9.36 -13.66 -16.76
C GLN A 103 8.57 -14.91 -17.17
N ASP A 104 8.73 -15.34 -18.40
CA ASP A 104 8.13 -16.56 -18.93
C ASP A 104 8.78 -17.77 -18.23
N PRO A 105 8.01 -18.63 -17.55
CA PRO A 105 8.57 -19.72 -16.76
C PRO A 105 9.26 -20.79 -17.60
N ASP A 106 8.89 -20.94 -18.87
CA ASP A 106 9.42 -21.99 -19.76
C ASP A 106 10.68 -21.53 -20.50
N THR A 107 10.70 -20.26 -20.94
CA THR A 107 11.79 -19.70 -21.77
C THR A 107 12.72 -18.77 -21.03
N GLY A 108 12.31 -18.24 -19.89
CA GLY A 108 13.02 -17.19 -19.16
C GLY A 108 12.94 -15.81 -19.81
N ASP A 109 12.22 -15.67 -20.93
CA ASP A 109 12.06 -14.40 -21.64
C ASP A 109 11.27 -13.39 -20.81
N LEU A 110 11.66 -12.12 -20.86
CA LEU A 110 10.88 -11.03 -20.31
C LEU A 110 9.71 -10.68 -21.23
N ARG A 111 8.47 -10.85 -20.75
CA ARG A 111 7.25 -10.62 -21.52
C ARG A 111 6.40 -9.50 -20.95
N VAL A 112 5.74 -8.79 -21.86
CA VAL A 112 4.69 -7.82 -21.50
C VAL A 112 3.43 -8.59 -21.11
N ILE A 113 2.94 -8.36 -19.88
CA ILE A 113 1.62 -8.82 -19.47
C ILE A 113 0.58 -7.89 -20.09
N THR A 114 0.73 -6.58 -19.86
CA THR A 114 -0.12 -5.54 -20.45
C THR A 114 0.56 -4.18 -20.34
N PRO A 115 0.44 -3.29 -21.34
CA PRO A 115 0.72 -1.88 -21.15
C PRO A 115 -0.36 -1.24 -20.27
N ILE A 116 0.02 -0.25 -19.48
CA ILE A 116 -0.93 0.56 -18.68
C ILE A 116 -1.57 1.56 -19.64
N GLU A 117 -2.89 1.64 -19.64
CA GLU A 117 -3.66 2.53 -20.50
C GLU A 117 -3.16 3.98 -20.39
N GLY A 118 -3.01 4.66 -21.53
CA GLY A 118 -2.51 6.02 -21.62
C GLY A 118 -1.01 6.19 -21.29
N SER A 119 -0.28 5.11 -21.05
CA SER A 119 1.17 5.16 -20.80
C SER A 119 2.01 5.36 -22.06
N PRO A 120 3.31 5.71 -21.96
CA PRO A 120 4.21 5.73 -23.10
C PRO A 120 4.24 4.42 -23.90
N ALA A 121 4.21 3.28 -23.23
CA ALA A 121 4.20 1.96 -23.85
C ALA A 121 2.90 1.68 -24.61
N ASP A 122 1.76 2.07 -24.05
CA ASP A 122 0.45 1.94 -24.70
C ASP A 122 0.37 2.84 -25.94
N ARG A 123 0.76 4.10 -25.82
CA ARG A 123 0.81 5.04 -26.97
C ARG A 123 1.75 4.58 -28.08
N ALA A 124 2.80 3.82 -27.73
CA ALA A 124 3.73 3.24 -28.69
C ALA A 124 3.23 1.94 -29.34
N GLY A 125 2.05 1.43 -28.96
CA GLY A 125 1.44 0.23 -29.52
C GLY A 125 2.07 -1.08 -29.08
N LEU A 126 2.70 -1.10 -27.90
CA LEU A 126 3.13 -2.35 -27.28
C LEU A 126 1.91 -3.18 -26.85
N GLN A 127 2.01 -4.50 -26.96
CA GLN A 127 0.87 -5.41 -26.78
C GLN A 127 1.20 -6.49 -25.74
N PRO A 128 0.17 -7.08 -25.11
CA PRO A 128 0.33 -8.30 -24.34
C PRO A 128 1.07 -9.38 -25.15
N ARG A 129 1.96 -10.12 -24.46
CA ARG A 129 2.85 -11.17 -25.01
C ARG A 129 4.04 -10.67 -25.84
N ASP A 130 4.21 -9.37 -26.10
CA ASP A 130 5.46 -8.87 -26.67
C ASP A 130 6.64 -9.28 -25.77
N ARG A 131 7.74 -9.71 -26.39
CA ARG A 131 8.99 -10.02 -25.69
C ARG A 131 9.88 -8.78 -25.67
N ILE A 132 10.42 -8.47 -24.50
CA ILE A 132 11.40 -7.39 -24.34
C ILE A 132 12.78 -8.06 -24.43
N LEU A 133 13.45 -7.93 -25.56
CA LEU A 133 14.71 -8.60 -25.83
C LEU A 133 15.91 -7.81 -25.30
N LYS A 134 15.84 -6.46 -25.36
CA LYS A 134 16.88 -5.56 -24.84
C LYS A 134 16.25 -4.31 -24.23
N ILE A 135 16.96 -3.71 -23.27
CA ILE A 135 16.69 -2.41 -22.67
C ILE A 135 17.99 -1.60 -22.79
N ASP A 136 17.96 -0.47 -23.50
CA ASP A 136 19.12 0.38 -23.80
C ASP A 136 20.32 -0.42 -24.34
N GLY A 137 20.02 -1.40 -25.23
CA GLY A 137 21.03 -2.27 -25.86
C GLY A 137 21.48 -3.46 -25.04
N GLU A 138 21.17 -3.54 -23.74
CA GLU A 138 21.50 -4.67 -22.88
C GLU A 138 20.45 -5.79 -23.00
N VAL A 139 20.92 -7.03 -23.11
CA VAL A 139 20.07 -8.22 -23.31
C VAL A 139 19.35 -8.58 -22.01
N THR A 140 18.02 -8.67 -22.08
CA THR A 140 17.16 -8.91 -20.91
C THR A 140 17.29 -10.30 -20.28
N ALA A 141 17.76 -11.30 -21.05
CA ALA A 141 18.02 -12.63 -20.53
C ALA A 141 19.08 -12.67 -19.40
N ASN A 142 19.88 -11.63 -19.27
CA ASN A 142 20.90 -11.49 -18.23
C ASN A 142 20.39 -10.69 -17.01
N LEU A 143 19.15 -10.21 -17.02
CA LEU A 143 18.55 -9.38 -15.99
C LEU A 143 17.50 -10.16 -15.21
N THR A 144 17.43 -9.89 -13.91
CA THR A 144 16.26 -10.24 -13.12
C THR A 144 15.06 -9.37 -13.50
N LEU A 145 13.85 -9.79 -13.12
CA LEU A 145 12.64 -9.02 -13.35
C LEU A 145 12.72 -7.62 -12.71
N ASP A 146 13.29 -7.53 -11.51
CA ASP A 146 13.46 -6.27 -10.79
C ASP A 146 14.47 -5.34 -11.48
N GLU A 147 15.61 -5.86 -11.93
CA GLU A 147 16.61 -5.08 -12.68
C GLU A 147 16.04 -4.56 -14.00
N ALA A 148 15.26 -5.36 -14.71
CA ALA A 148 14.59 -4.94 -15.93
C ALA A 148 13.55 -3.84 -15.64
N ALA A 149 12.75 -3.98 -14.58
CA ALA A 149 11.79 -2.98 -14.15
C ALA A 149 12.48 -1.65 -13.78
N GLU A 150 13.57 -1.71 -13.00
CA GLU A 150 14.33 -0.51 -12.62
C GLU A 150 14.91 0.24 -13.83
N ARG A 151 15.37 -0.46 -14.86
CA ARG A 151 15.87 0.17 -16.09
C ARG A 151 14.78 0.85 -16.92
N MET A 152 13.55 0.31 -16.87
CA MET A 152 12.38 0.91 -17.55
C MET A 152 11.78 2.08 -16.73
N ARG A 153 12.02 2.14 -15.42
CA ARG A 153 11.73 3.30 -14.58
C ARG A 153 12.76 4.41 -14.82
N GLY A 154 12.45 5.60 -14.33
CA GLY A 154 13.36 6.75 -14.37
C GLY A 154 12.61 8.07 -14.39
N PRO A 155 13.32 9.21 -14.35
CA PRO A 155 12.71 10.53 -14.33
C PRO A 155 11.82 10.76 -15.54
N ALA A 156 10.63 11.35 -15.34
CA ALA A 156 9.76 11.77 -16.44
C ALA A 156 10.53 12.68 -17.42
N GLY A 157 10.32 12.47 -18.72
CA GLY A 157 11.04 13.14 -19.80
C GLY A 157 12.36 12.47 -20.21
N SER A 158 12.91 11.53 -19.44
CA SER A 158 14.07 10.74 -19.87
C SER A 158 13.68 9.66 -20.86
N ARG A 159 14.63 9.18 -21.68
CA ARG A 159 14.40 8.21 -22.74
C ARG A 159 14.91 6.83 -22.34
N VAL A 160 14.27 5.81 -22.91
CA VAL A 160 14.72 4.42 -22.89
C VAL A 160 14.39 3.77 -24.25
N VAL A 161 15.28 2.92 -24.74
CA VAL A 161 15.07 2.17 -25.99
C VAL A 161 14.83 0.70 -25.64
N LEU A 162 13.68 0.18 -26.07
CA LEU A 162 13.36 -1.23 -25.94
C LEU A 162 13.50 -1.93 -27.29
N THR A 163 14.16 -3.08 -27.35
CA THR A 163 14.10 -3.98 -28.49
C THR A 163 13.01 -5.01 -28.25
N ILE A 164 11.98 -4.98 -29.08
CA ILE A 164 10.77 -5.78 -28.93
C ILE A 164 10.74 -6.90 -29.97
N GLY A 165 10.31 -8.08 -29.57
CA GLY A 165 9.95 -9.20 -30.44
C GLY A 165 8.48 -9.58 -30.26
N ARG A 166 7.76 -9.83 -31.36
CA ARG A 166 6.37 -10.31 -31.33
C ARG A 166 6.30 -11.65 -32.04
N ASP A 167 5.58 -12.61 -31.46
CA ASP A 167 5.58 -14.00 -31.94
C ASP A 167 5.09 -14.14 -33.40
N GLU A 168 4.22 -13.23 -33.85
CA GLU A 168 3.72 -13.18 -35.22
C GLU A 168 4.65 -12.47 -36.21
N SER A 169 5.75 -11.87 -35.74
CA SER A 169 6.70 -11.12 -36.54
C SER A 169 8.09 -11.75 -36.47
N PRO A 170 8.71 -12.12 -37.62
CA PRO A 170 10.05 -12.72 -37.62
C PRO A 170 11.17 -11.71 -37.32
N LYS A 171 10.85 -10.42 -37.21
CA LYS A 171 11.83 -9.35 -36.99
C LYS A 171 11.53 -8.63 -35.70
N SER A 172 12.56 -8.44 -34.89
CA SER A 172 12.55 -7.51 -33.78
C SER A 172 12.68 -6.07 -34.27
N TRP A 173 12.14 -5.11 -33.50
CA TRP A 173 12.26 -3.68 -33.80
C TRP A 173 12.58 -2.90 -32.50
N GLU A 174 13.13 -1.72 -32.69
CA GLU A 174 13.41 -0.82 -31.57
C GLU A 174 12.26 0.18 -31.38
N VAL A 175 11.92 0.44 -30.12
CA VAL A 175 10.92 1.42 -29.70
C VAL A 175 11.59 2.36 -28.72
N GLU A 176 11.72 3.64 -29.10
CA GLU A 176 12.16 4.68 -28.19
C GLU A 176 10.94 5.18 -27.41
N LEU A 177 11.01 5.11 -26.08
CA LEU A 177 9.98 5.56 -25.16
C LEU A 177 10.49 6.72 -24.31
N VAL A 178 9.68 7.76 -24.17
CA VAL A 178 9.92 8.85 -23.22
C VAL A 178 9.19 8.50 -21.94
N ARG A 179 9.93 8.32 -20.83
CA ARG A 179 9.34 8.03 -19.53
C ARG A 179 8.41 9.16 -19.08
N ASP A 180 7.30 8.78 -18.49
CA ASP A 180 6.26 9.72 -18.05
C ASP A 180 5.77 9.35 -16.65
N ARG A 181 5.02 10.26 -16.02
CA ARG A 181 4.24 9.93 -14.83
C ARG A 181 2.99 9.19 -15.28
N ILE A 182 2.78 8.02 -14.70
CA ILE A 182 1.68 7.12 -15.04
C ILE A 182 0.86 6.94 -13.79
N THR A 183 -0.39 7.39 -13.82
CA THR A 183 -1.33 7.17 -12.73
C THR A 183 -1.78 5.71 -12.73
N ILE A 184 -1.61 5.06 -11.61
CA ILE A 184 -2.10 3.69 -11.40
C ILE A 184 -3.46 3.80 -10.74
N ASN A 185 -4.51 3.35 -11.44
CA ASN A 185 -5.84 3.29 -10.83
C ASN A 185 -5.92 2.12 -9.85
N PRO A 186 -6.10 2.37 -8.54
CA PRO A 186 -6.21 1.31 -7.55
C PRO A 186 -7.62 0.71 -7.48
N VAL A 187 -8.58 1.23 -8.25
CA VAL A 187 -9.99 0.88 -8.21
C VAL A 187 -10.42 0.14 -9.46
N TYR A 188 -11.01 -1.02 -9.28
CA TYR A 188 -11.83 -1.70 -10.28
C TYR A 188 -13.30 -1.60 -9.86
N ALA A 189 -14.17 -1.16 -10.78
CA ALA A 189 -15.59 -1.02 -10.46
C ALA A 189 -16.49 -1.34 -11.66
N GLU A 190 -17.55 -2.10 -11.41
CA GLU A 190 -18.54 -2.47 -12.41
C GLU A 190 -19.94 -2.63 -11.79
N LEU A 191 -20.99 -2.39 -12.60
CA LEU A 191 -22.35 -2.71 -12.25
C LEU A 191 -22.65 -4.19 -12.48
N ARG A 192 -23.26 -4.83 -11.50
CA ARG A 192 -23.63 -6.26 -11.53
C ARG A 192 -25.13 -6.45 -11.24
N PRO A 193 -25.97 -6.48 -12.30
CA PRO A 193 -27.39 -6.73 -12.16
C PRO A 193 -27.66 -8.10 -11.54
N GLN A 194 -28.59 -8.16 -10.57
CA GLN A 194 -29.02 -9.37 -9.94
C GLN A 194 -30.38 -9.83 -10.49
N PRO A 195 -30.72 -11.13 -10.42
CA PRO A 195 -31.99 -11.66 -10.92
C PRO A 195 -33.25 -11.07 -10.26
N ASP A 196 -33.14 -10.59 -9.04
CA ASP A 196 -34.21 -9.93 -8.28
C ASP A 196 -34.43 -8.45 -8.64
N GLY A 197 -33.61 -7.92 -9.57
CA GLY A 197 -33.67 -6.53 -10.02
C GLY A 197 -32.70 -5.60 -9.29
N THR A 198 -32.00 -6.07 -8.26
CA THR A 198 -30.97 -5.29 -7.56
C THR A 198 -29.83 -4.95 -8.49
N GLN A 199 -29.41 -3.70 -8.52
CA GLN A 199 -28.27 -3.20 -9.31
C GLN A 199 -27.07 -3.01 -8.38
N VAL A 200 -26.23 -4.03 -8.27
CA VAL A 200 -25.10 -4.02 -7.34
C VAL A 200 -23.88 -3.32 -7.96
N GLY A 201 -23.47 -2.21 -7.36
CA GLY A 201 -22.19 -1.56 -7.63
C GLY A 201 -21.05 -2.32 -6.94
N TYR A 202 -20.28 -3.12 -7.68
CA TYR A 202 -19.09 -3.78 -7.16
C TYR A 202 -17.87 -2.88 -7.33
N ILE A 203 -17.20 -2.58 -6.21
CA ILE A 203 -15.98 -1.75 -6.17
C ILE A 203 -14.89 -2.55 -5.46
N ARG A 204 -13.79 -2.82 -6.15
CA ARG A 204 -12.60 -3.44 -5.57
C ARG A 204 -11.49 -2.41 -5.46
N LEU A 205 -11.03 -2.17 -4.24
CA LEU A 205 -9.89 -1.31 -3.94
C LEU A 205 -8.67 -2.17 -3.62
N THR A 206 -7.59 -1.99 -4.38
CA THR A 206 -6.37 -2.82 -4.26
C THR A 206 -5.26 -2.17 -3.42
N GLN A 207 -5.29 -0.83 -3.27
CA GLN A 207 -4.27 -0.06 -2.58
C GLN A 207 -4.84 1.28 -2.10
N PHE A 208 -4.41 1.75 -0.93
CA PHE A 208 -4.72 3.10 -0.43
C PHE A 208 -3.61 4.06 -0.85
N SER A 209 -3.56 4.38 -2.14
CA SER A 209 -2.67 5.39 -2.72
C SER A 209 -3.26 6.79 -2.60
N ALA A 210 -2.48 7.83 -2.94
CA ALA A 210 -2.91 9.22 -2.81
C ALA A 210 -4.15 9.56 -3.66
N ASN A 211 -4.33 8.88 -4.81
CA ASN A 211 -5.50 9.05 -5.69
C ASN A 211 -6.68 8.11 -5.35
N ALA A 212 -6.54 7.21 -4.36
CA ALA A 212 -7.54 6.17 -4.10
C ALA A 212 -8.92 6.73 -3.75
N ALA A 213 -8.99 7.79 -2.94
CA ALA A 213 -10.27 8.39 -2.54
C ALA A 213 -11.00 9.03 -3.73
N GLU A 214 -10.28 9.73 -4.60
CA GLU A 214 -10.84 10.32 -5.82
C GLU A 214 -11.35 9.21 -6.78
N GLU A 215 -10.59 8.15 -6.98
CA GLU A 215 -10.97 7.04 -7.85
C GLU A 215 -12.18 6.26 -7.30
N VAL A 216 -12.30 6.06 -5.99
CA VAL A 216 -13.50 5.48 -5.35
C VAL A 216 -14.69 6.42 -5.54
N ALA A 217 -14.54 7.73 -5.33
CA ALA A 217 -15.61 8.70 -5.54
C ALA A 217 -16.10 8.70 -7.00
N HIS A 218 -15.19 8.67 -7.97
CA HIS A 218 -15.52 8.54 -9.39
C HIS A 218 -16.26 7.23 -9.70
N ALA A 219 -15.84 6.12 -9.07
CA ALA A 219 -16.49 4.83 -9.23
C ALA A 219 -17.93 4.86 -8.71
N ILE A 220 -18.17 5.38 -7.50
CA ILE A 220 -19.51 5.55 -6.92
C ILE A 220 -20.37 6.41 -7.85
N ALA A 221 -19.90 7.62 -8.21
CA ALA A 221 -20.67 8.54 -9.05
C ALA A 221 -21.00 7.98 -10.44
N ARG A 222 -20.16 7.10 -10.99
CA ARG A 222 -20.43 6.40 -12.26
C ARG A 222 -21.47 5.32 -12.07
N LEU A 223 -21.40 4.54 -10.99
CA LEU A 223 -22.35 3.46 -10.70
C LEU A 223 -23.74 4.01 -10.35
N GLU A 224 -23.84 5.13 -9.62
CA GLU A 224 -25.09 5.87 -9.38
C GLU A 224 -25.78 6.26 -10.69
N LYS A 225 -25.02 6.77 -11.68
CA LYS A 225 -25.57 7.09 -13.02
C LYS A 225 -26.04 5.87 -13.82
N GLN A 226 -25.65 4.68 -13.39
CA GLN A 226 -26.10 3.40 -13.95
C GLN A 226 -27.20 2.74 -13.09
N ASP A 227 -27.81 3.52 -12.19
CA ASP A 227 -28.89 3.10 -11.29
C ASP A 227 -28.49 2.01 -10.28
N ALA A 228 -27.18 2.00 -9.85
CA ALA A 228 -26.78 1.18 -8.72
C ALA A 228 -27.61 1.54 -7.48
N ASN A 229 -28.10 0.55 -6.73
CA ASN A 229 -28.94 0.73 -5.55
C ASN A 229 -28.49 -0.15 -4.36
N ALA A 230 -27.33 -0.77 -4.48
CA ALA A 230 -26.64 -1.50 -3.43
C ALA A 230 -25.15 -1.59 -3.79
N TYR A 231 -24.27 -1.73 -2.79
CA TYR A 231 -22.82 -1.71 -3.02
C TYR A 231 -22.10 -2.86 -2.31
N ILE A 232 -21.06 -3.38 -2.98
CA ILE A 232 -20.06 -4.26 -2.39
C ILE A 232 -18.69 -3.58 -2.53
N LEU A 233 -18.03 -3.29 -1.40
CA LEU A 233 -16.65 -2.80 -1.35
C LEU A 233 -15.71 -3.97 -1.03
N ASP A 234 -14.90 -4.39 -1.99
CA ASP A 234 -13.97 -5.51 -1.83
C ASP A 234 -12.57 -5.01 -1.41
N LEU A 235 -12.22 -5.27 -0.14
CA LEU A 235 -10.92 -4.96 0.47
C LEU A 235 -10.05 -6.22 0.64
N ARG A 236 -10.44 -7.35 0.08
CA ARG A 236 -9.69 -8.60 0.19
C ARG A 236 -8.30 -8.47 -0.46
N ASN A 237 -7.28 -8.95 0.25
CA ASN A 237 -5.87 -8.85 -0.15
C ASN A 237 -5.37 -7.41 -0.38
N ASN A 238 -6.03 -6.41 0.23
CA ASN A 238 -5.56 -5.03 0.23
C ASN A 238 -4.68 -4.78 1.47
N PRO A 239 -3.36 -4.59 1.32
CA PRO A 239 -2.44 -4.42 2.45
C PRO A 239 -2.54 -3.04 3.12
N GLY A 240 -3.44 -2.19 2.64
CA GLY A 240 -3.58 -0.80 3.10
C GLY A 240 -2.81 0.20 2.25
N GLY A 241 -2.22 1.17 2.90
CA GLY A 241 -1.48 2.29 2.29
C GLY A 241 -1.55 3.53 3.16
N LEU A 242 -1.88 4.67 2.57
CA LEU A 242 -1.95 5.95 3.27
C LEU A 242 -3.14 5.98 4.23
N LEU A 243 -2.88 6.37 5.48
CA LEU A 243 -3.92 6.62 6.49
C LEU A 243 -4.95 7.63 6.00
N GLN A 244 -4.48 8.74 5.42
CA GLN A 244 -5.36 9.80 4.92
C GLN A 244 -6.33 9.29 3.84
N ALA A 245 -5.86 8.42 2.93
CA ALA A 245 -6.74 7.82 1.92
C ALA A 245 -7.84 6.95 2.55
N GLY A 246 -7.52 6.21 3.63
CA GLY A 246 -8.52 5.44 4.39
C GLY A 246 -9.59 6.33 5.01
N ILE A 247 -9.17 7.44 5.62
CA ILE A 247 -10.07 8.43 6.22
C ILE A 247 -10.96 9.08 5.16
N ASP A 248 -10.36 9.50 4.04
CA ASP A 248 -11.12 10.20 2.99
C ASP A 248 -12.11 9.25 2.29
N ILE A 249 -11.76 7.97 2.09
CA ILE A 249 -12.70 6.97 1.58
C ILE A 249 -13.82 6.69 2.59
N ALA A 250 -13.55 6.63 3.91
CA ALA A 250 -14.58 6.45 4.91
C ALA A 250 -15.63 7.59 4.86
N ARG A 251 -15.19 8.83 4.62
CA ARG A 251 -16.05 10.01 4.45
C ARG A 251 -16.97 9.94 3.25
N LEU A 252 -16.65 9.15 2.22
CA LEU A 252 -17.54 8.94 1.08
C LEU A 252 -18.79 8.12 1.45
N TRP A 253 -18.72 7.36 2.53
CA TRP A 253 -19.77 6.44 2.98
C TRP A 253 -20.42 6.82 4.30
N LEU A 254 -19.78 7.63 5.14
CA LEU A 254 -20.24 8.01 6.47
C LEU A 254 -20.69 9.47 6.49
N ARG A 255 -21.87 9.72 7.05
CA ARG A 255 -22.44 11.05 7.27
C ARG A 255 -21.79 11.75 8.46
N ASP A 256 -21.64 11.02 9.55
CA ASP A 256 -21.08 11.45 10.82
C ASP A 256 -20.40 10.29 11.54
N GLY A 257 -19.85 10.58 12.72
CA GLY A 257 -19.18 9.60 13.57
C GLY A 257 -17.67 9.59 13.41
N THR A 258 -17.03 8.98 14.39
CA THR A 258 -15.58 8.79 14.38
C THR A 258 -15.16 7.76 13.37
N ILE A 259 -14.06 8.02 12.65
CA ILE A 259 -13.45 7.08 11.71
C ILE A 259 -12.34 6.28 12.40
N VAL A 260 -11.45 6.99 13.11
CA VAL A 260 -10.29 6.37 13.75
C VAL A 260 -9.72 7.29 14.83
N TYR A 261 -9.18 6.71 15.90
CA TYR A 261 -8.32 7.39 16.86
C TYR A 261 -6.87 7.01 16.60
N THR A 262 -5.95 7.98 16.71
CA THR A 262 -4.51 7.71 16.72
C THR A 262 -3.95 7.90 18.12
N VAL A 263 -3.19 6.92 18.58
CA VAL A 263 -2.65 6.89 19.95
C VAL A 263 -1.14 6.72 19.87
N ASN A 264 -0.40 7.73 20.28
CA ASN A 264 1.05 7.64 20.42
C ASN A 264 1.45 7.35 21.89
N ARG A 265 2.74 7.46 22.20
CA ARG A 265 3.27 7.25 23.56
C ARG A 265 2.75 8.24 24.60
N ASP A 266 2.16 9.36 24.20
CA ASP A 266 1.64 10.42 25.09
C ASP A 266 0.12 10.34 25.28
N GLY A 267 -0.57 9.38 24.64
CA GLY A 267 -2.02 9.17 24.66
C GLY A 267 -2.70 9.43 23.33
N ILE A 268 -4.03 9.61 23.32
CA ILE A 268 -4.79 9.93 22.10
C ILE A 268 -4.37 11.32 21.63
N GLN A 269 -3.89 11.40 20.38
CA GLN A 269 -3.42 12.64 19.78
C GLN A 269 -4.47 13.25 18.85
N ASP A 270 -5.06 12.41 17.97
CA ASP A 270 -6.02 12.85 16.97
C ASP A 270 -7.23 11.92 16.93
N SER A 271 -8.39 12.53 16.70
CA SER A 271 -9.64 11.87 16.33
C SER A 271 -10.02 12.35 14.95
N PHE A 272 -10.23 11.41 14.03
CA PHE A 272 -10.68 11.72 12.67
C PHE A 272 -12.16 11.37 12.54
N GLU A 273 -12.95 12.31 12.02
CA GLU A 273 -14.39 12.21 11.97
C GLU A 273 -14.92 12.39 10.54
N ALA A 274 -16.09 11.80 10.28
CA ALA A 274 -16.92 12.13 9.14
C ALA A 274 -17.84 13.30 9.52
N LEU A 275 -17.83 14.35 8.71
CA LEU A 275 -18.60 15.59 8.97
C LEU A 275 -19.25 16.11 7.67
N SER A 276 -19.50 15.24 6.70
CA SER A 276 -20.04 15.61 5.39
C SER A 276 -21.06 14.60 4.91
N GLU A 277 -21.94 15.03 3.99
CA GLU A 277 -22.87 14.12 3.32
C GLU A 277 -22.10 13.02 2.59
N PRO A 278 -22.47 11.74 2.77
CA PRO A 278 -21.90 10.64 1.99
C PRO A 278 -22.31 10.75 0.52
N LEU A 279 -21.60 10.05 -0.36
CA LEU A 279 -21.99 10.02 -1.78
C LEU A 279 -23.21 9.15 -2.03
N THR A 280 -23.48 8.17 -1.17
CA THR A 280 -24.68 7.32 -1.22
C THR A 280 -25.00 6.79 0.18
N ASP A 281 -26.29 6.65 0.47
CA ASP A 281 -26.83 5.98 1.67
C ASP A 281 -27.28 4.54 1.37
N ASP A 282 -27.12 4.05 0.13
CA ASP A 282 -27.54 2.73 -0.29
C ASP A 282 -26.87 1.61 0.54
N PRO A 283 -27.48 0.44 0.66
CA PRO A 283 -26.91 -0.70 1.38
C PRO A 283 -25.48 -1.02 0.95
N LEU A 284 -24.61 -1.25 1.92
CA LEU A 284 -23.18 -1.51 1.70
C LEU A 284 -22.72 -2.76 2.45
N ILE A 285 -22.08 -3.66 1.73
CA ILE A 285 -21.33 -4.80 2.30
C ILE A 285 -19.84 -4.58 2.03
N VAL A 286 -18.99 -4.92 2.99
CA VAL A 286 -17.53 -4.90 2.83
C VAL A 286 -16.99 -6.32 2.88
N LEU A 287 -16.25 -6.73 1.84
CA LEU A 287 -15.54 -8.00 1.83
C LEU A 287 -14.13 -7.85 2.39
N VAL A 288 -13.78 -8.72 3.34
CA VAL A 288 -12.49 -8.72 4.03
C VAL A 288 -11.88 -10.12 4.12
N ASN A 289 -10.55 -10.20 4.23
CA ASN A 289 -9.85 -11.46 4.49
C ASN A 289 -8.54 -11.23 5.24
N GLN A 290 -7.77 -12.30 5.46
CA GLN A 290 -6.47 -12.27 6.15
C GLN A 290 -5.42 -11.35 5.47
N GLY A 291 -5.60 -10.99 4.20
CA GLY A 291 -4.77 -10.03 3.48
C GLY A 291 -5.24 -8.57 3.59
N THR A 292 -6.38 -8.32 4.25
CA THR A 292 -6.89 -6.97 4.54
C THR A 292 -6.14 -6.40 5.74
N ALA A 293 -5.35 -5.32 5.54
CA ALA A 293 -4.45 -4.82 6.58
C ALA A 293 -4.37 -3.28 6.64
N SER A 294 -4.01 -2.73 7.83
CA SER A 294 -3.66 -1.31 8.02
C SER A 294 -4.81 -0.35 7.65
N ALA A 295 -4.63 0.57 6.67
CA ALA A 295 -5.68 1.51 6.24
C ALA A 295 -6.97 0.80 5.80
N SER A 296 -6.89 -0.43 5.27
CA SER A 296 -8.06 -1.26 4.96
C SER A 296 -8.82 -1.65 6.23
N GLU A 297 -8.11 -1.93 7.33
CA GLU A 297 -8.73 -2.25 8.61
C GLU A 297 -9.33 -1.01 9.27
N ILE A 298 -8.71 0.17 9.09
CA ILE A 298 -9.28 1.45 9.53
C ILE A 298 -10.63 1.69 8.86
N LEU A 299 -10.67 1.58 7.52
CA LEU A 299 -11.92 1.75 6.76
C LEU A 299 -12.98 0.71 7.15
N ALA A 300 -12.62 -0.58 7.20
CA ALA A 300 -13.52 -1.66 7.56
C ALA A 300 -14.08 -1.46 8.98
N GLY A 301 -13.20 -1.16 9.96
CA GLY A 301 -13.60 -0.91 11.35
C GLY A 301 -14.47 0.33 11.51
N ALA A 302 -14.17 1.41 10.77
CA ALA A 302 -15.01 2.61 10.76
C ALA A 302 -16.42 2.33 10.25
N LEU A 303 -16.53 1.61 9.13
CA LEU A 303 -17.83 1.28 8.54
C LEU A 303 -18.64 0.30 9.42
N GLN A 304 -17.96 -0.67 10.05
CA GLN A 304 -18.58 -1.63 10.97
C GLN A 304 -19.06 -0.94 12.25
N ASP A 305 -18.17 -0.23 12.95
CA ASP A 305 -18.47 0.35 14.26
C ASP A 305 -19.52 1.47 14.19
N ASN A 306 -19.62 2.20 13.07
CA ASN A 306 -20.69 3.17 12.83
C ASN A 306 -21.99 2.54 12.29
N GLY A 307 -22.05 1.21 12.12
CA GLY A 307 -23.23 0.52 11.61
C GLY A 307 -23.56 0.81 10.14
N ARG A 308 -22.59 1.36 9.37
CA ARG A 308 -22.79 1.71 7.95
C ARG A 308 -22.75 0.50 7.04
N ALA A 309 -21.92 -0.48 7.36
CA ALA A 309 -21.75 -1.67 6.55
C ALA A 309 -21.59 -2.92 7.41
N GLN A 310 -22.03 -4.04 6.88
CA GLN A 310 -21.73 -5.37 7.41
C GLN A 310 -20.46 -5.89 6.74
N LEU A 311 -19.53 -6.43 7.53
CA LEU A 311 -18.32 -7.09 7.07
C LEU A 311 -18.58 -8.58 6.83
N ILE A 312 -18.20 -9.08 5.65
CA ILE A 312 -18.30 -10.51 5.28
C ILE A 312 -16.95 -11.02 4.83
N GLY A 313 -16.59 -12.22 5.26
CA GLY A 313 -15.38 -12.90 4.86
C GLY A 313 -14.59 -13.52 6.01
N GLU A 314 -13.30 -13.28 6.07
CA GLU A 314 -12.42 -13.79 7.10
C GLU A 314 -11.87 -12.66 7.95
N LYS A 315 -11.41 -13.01 9.15
CA LYS A 315 -10.71 -12.11 10.07
C LYS A 315 -9.55 -11.41 9.37
N THR A 316 -9.39 -10.12 9.61
CA THR A 316 -8.34 -9.30 8.98
C THR A 316 -6.96 -9.55 9.61
N PHE A 317 -5.93 -8.95 9.05
CA PHE A 317 -4.52 -9.20 9.38
C PHE A 317 -4.14 -8.79 10.81
N GLY A 318 -4.60 -7.64 11.30
CA GLY A 318 -4.23 -7.10 12.61
C GLY A 318 -2.99 -6.22 12.58
N LYS A 319 -2.88 -5.31 11.60
CA LYS A 319 -1.82 -4.28 11.58
C LYS A 319 -2.34 -2.96 12.13
N GLY A 320 -2.39 -2.85 13.46
CA GLY A 320 -2.87 -1.67 14.19
C GLY A 320 -1.83 -0.58 14.43
N LEU A 321 -0.71 -0.58 13.69
CA LEU A 321 0.41 0.33 13.87
C LEU A 321 0.56 1.30 12.70
N ILE A 322 0.88 2.55 13.01
CA ILE A 322 1.10 3.63 12.05
C ILE A 322 2.60 3.87 11.92
N GLN A 323 3.11 3.81 10.70
CA GLN A 323 4.49 4.15 10.38
C GLN A 323 4.57 5.51 9.69
N SER A 324 5.55 6.32 10.11
CA SER A 324 6.04 7.45 9.33
C SER A 324 7.30 7.06 8.57
N LEU A 325 7.44 7.63 7.38
CA LEU A 325 8.61 7.44 6.52
C LEU A 325 9.50 8.67 6.61
N PHE A 326 10.76 8.46 6.97
CA PHE A 326 11.78 9.49 7.05
C PHE A 326 12.84 9.23 5.97
N GLY A 327 13.09 10.21 5.10
CA GLY A 327 14.21 10.15 4.17
C GLY A 327 15.52 10.37 4.94
N LEU A 328 16.55 9.59 4.61
CA LEU A 328 17.87 9.69 5.21
C LEU A 328 18.84 10.40 4.26
N SER A 329 19.94 10.91 4.84
CA SER A 329 20.92 11.74 4.15
C SER A 329 21.62 11.06 2.97
N ASP A 330 21.61 9.73 2.91
CA ASP A 330 22.23 8.92 1.85
C ASP A 330 21.23 8.44 0.77
N GLY A 331 19.96 8.90 0.82
CA GLY A 331 18.90 8.49 -0.10
C GLY A 331 18.16 7.19 0.30
N SER A 332 18.59 6.55 1.38
CA SER A 332 17.79 5.48 2.02
C SER A 332 16.62 6.06 2.81
N GLY A 333 15.75 5.22 3.34
CA GLY A 333 14.62 5.63 4.15
C GLY A 333 14.53 4.85 5.46
N LEU A 334 13.84 5.43 6.44
CA LEU A 334 13.53 4.80 7.70
C LEU A 334 12.02 4.81 7.91
N ALA A 335 11.42 3.64 8.01
CA ALA A 335 10.06 3.50 8.52
C ALA A 335 10.12 3.40 10.03
N VAL A 336 9.35 4.20 10.76
CA VAL A 336 9.28 4.18 12.23
C VAL A 336 7.84 4.11 12.66
N THR A 337 7.51 3.19 13.55
CA THR A 337 6.21 3.12 14.19
C THR A 337 6.07 4.28 15.17
N ILE A 338 5.16 5.21 14.86
CA ILE A 338 4.97 6.45 15.64
C ILE A 338 3.71 6.44 16.49
N ALA A 339 2.73 5.64 16.11
CA ALA A 339 1.45 5.54 16.80
C ALA A 339 0.80 4.19 16.53
N ARG A 340 -0.23 3.87 17.30
CA ARG A 340 -1.23 2.85 17.00
C ARG A 340 -2.55 3.54 16.70
N TYR A 341 -3.45 2.81 16.05
CA TYR A 341 -4.80 3.29 15.86
C TYR A 341 -5.82 2.38 16.58
N GLU A 342 -6.89 3.01 17.02
CA GLU A 342 -8.05 2.35 17.61
C GLU A 342 -9.28 2.63 16.73
N THR A 343 -10.16 1.65 16.61
CA THR A 343 -11.43 1.82 15.90
C THR A 343 -12.35 2.79 16.66
N PRO A 344 -13.46 3.25 16.08
CA PRO A 344 -14.43 4.11 16.76
C PRO A 344 -14.87 3.58 18.13
N SER A 345 -14.98 2.28 18.29
CA SER A 345 -15.32 1.63 19.58
C SER A 345 -14.11 1.39 20.50
N HIS A 346 -12.96 2.05 20.25
CA HIS A 346 -11.71 1.90 20.99
C HIS A 346 -11.15 0.47 21.02
N ARG A 347 -11.38 -0.33 19.99
CA ARG A 347 -10.74 -1.64 19.85
C ARG A 347 -9.32 -1.45 19.32
N ASP A 348 -8.33 -1.96 20.06
CA ASP A 348 -6.97 -2.15 19.53
C ASP A 348 -6.98 -3.38 18.64
N ILE A 349 -6.73 -3.18 17.37
CA ILE A 349 -6.71 -4.27 16.39
C ILE A 349 -5.32 -4.85 16.17
N ASN A 350 -4.29 -4.28 16.80
CA ASN A 350 -2.91 -4.73 16.61
C ASN A 350 -2.75 -6.19 17.05
N ARG A 351 -2.32 -7.04 16.13
CA ARG A 351 -2.22 -8.52 16.26
C ARG A 351 -3.57 -9.23 16.43
N LEU A 352 -4.67 -8.50 16.59
CA LEU A 352 -6.00 -9.06 16.79
C LEU A 352 -6.84 -9.07 15.53
N GLY A 353 -6.68 -8.09 14.65
CA GLY A 353 -7.51 -7.91 13.46
C GLY A 353 -8.97 -7.56 13.79
N ILE A 354 -9.77 -7.44 12.76
CA ILE A 354 -11.21 -7.21 12.84
C ILE A 354 -11.94 -8.50 12.46
N GLU A 355 -12.86 -8.93 13.32
CA GLU A 355 -13.75 -10.06 13.02
C GLU A 355 -14.87 -9.59 12.09
N PRO A 356 -15.16 -10.31 11.00
CA PRO A 356 -16.32 -10.02 10.16
C PRO A 356 -17.61 -10.34 10.91
N ASP A 357 -18.70 -9.63 10.57
CA ASP A 357 -20.03 -9.89 11.12
C ASP A 357 -20.60 -11.24 10.64
N ARG A 358 -20.21 -11.66 9.44
CA ARG A 358 -20.50 -12.98 8.89
C ARG A 358 -19.22 -13.64 8.38
N SER A 359 -18.78 -14.68 9.08
CA SER A 359 -17.59 -15.45 8.67
C SER A 359 -17.93 -16.37 7.50
N VAL A 360 -17.15 -16.24 6.41
CA VAL A 360 -17.24 -17.09 5.21
C VAL A 360 -15.80 -17.34 4.75
N SER A 361 -15.41 -18.61 4.61
CA SER A 361 -14.07 -18.97 4.17
C SER A 361 -13.82 -18.60 2.71
N LEU A 362 -12.59 -18.20 2.39
CA LEU A 362 -12.18 -17.91 1.02
C LEU A 362 -11.75 -19.21 0.32
N ASN A 363 -12.45 -19.60 -0.74
CA ASN A 363 -12.19 -20.84 -1.49
C ASN A 363 -11.86 -20.61 -2.97
N ILE A 364 -11.69 -19.36 -3.40
CA ILE A 364 -11.23 -19.05 -4.74
C ILE A 364 -9.72 -19.30 -4.86
N THR A 365 -9.30 -19.90 -5.98
CA THR A 365 -7.91 -20.26 -6.26
C THR A 365 -7.27 -19.39 -7.37
N SER A 366 -8.07 -18.63 -8.11
CA SER A 366 -7.61 -17.76 -9.18
C SER A 366 -8.30 -16.39 -9.15
N ARG A 367 -7.64 -15.39 -9.75
CA ARG A 367 -8.17 -14.03 -9.86
C ARG A 367 -9.45 -13.97 -10.71
N GLU A 368 -9.60 -14.88 -11.65
CA GLU A 368 -10.76 -14.97 -12.55
C GLU A 368 -12.05 -15.38 -11.84
N GLN A 369 -11.93 -16.04 -10.68
CA GLN A 369 -13.06 -16.46 -9.87
C GLN A 369 -13.60 -15.36 -8.95
N VAL A 370 -12.83 -14.25 -8.76
CA VAL A 370 -13.23 -13.15 -7.88
C VAL A 370 -14.53 -12.52 -8.35
N ALA A 371 -15.47 -12.35 -7.42
CA ALA A 371 -16.79 -11.77 -7.66
C ALA A 371 -17.59 -12.49 -8.77
N THR A 372 -17.46 -13.82 -8.85
CA THR A 372 -18.27 -14.71 -9.71
C THR A 372 -19.14 -15.62 -8.86
N GLU A 373 -19.91 -16.51 -9.51
CA GLU A 373 -20.69 -17.55 -8.82
C GLU A 373 -19.81 -18.52 -8.01
N ALA A 374 -18.53 -18.67 -8.36
CA ALA A 374 -17.58 -19.51 -7.63
C ALA A 374 -17.04 -18.85 -6.36
N ASP A 375 -17.27 -17.56 -6.15
CA ASP A 375 -16.80 -16.79 -4.99
C ASP A 375 -17.84 -16.80 -3.88
N GLU A 376 -17.73 -17.74 -2.94
CA GLU A 376 -18.69 -17.89 -1.84
C GLU A 376 -18.83 -16.64 -0.97
N GLN A 377 -17.75 -15.87 -0.77
CA GLN A 377 -17.81 -14.62 -0.01
C GLN A 377 -18.62 -13.55 -0.76
N TYR A 378 -18.43 -13.46 -2.08
CA TYR A 378 -19.22 -12.58 -2.93
C TYR A 378 -20.70 -13.00 -2.95
N GLN A 379 -21.00 -14.29 -3.07
CA GLN A 379 -22.39 -14.80 -3.03
C GLN A 379 -23.05 -14.49 -1.68
N ALA A 380 -22.31 -14.66 -0.57
CA ALA A 380 -22.82 -14.30 0.76
C ALA A 380 -23.10 -12.80 0.90
N ALA A 381 -22.31 -11.94 0.22
CA ALA A 381 -22.56 -10.50 0.19
C ALA A 381 -23.82 -10.15 -0.61
N ILE A 382 -24.05 -10.78 -1.77
CA ILE A 382 -25.29 -10.62 -2.56
C ILE A 382 -26.50 -11.03 -1.74
N GLU A 383 -26.44 -12.19 -1.08
CA GLU A 383 -27.53 -12.66 -0.21
C GLU A 383 -27.85 -11.67 0.91
N ALA A 384 -26.82 -11.11 1.57
CA ALA A 384 -27.00 -10.13 2.64
C ALA A 384 -27.61 -8.82 2.13
N LEU A 385 -27.21 -8.33 0.97
CA LEU A 385 -27.80 -7.14 0.34
C LEU A 385 -29.29 -7.37 0.01
N THR A 386 -29.63 -8.50 -0.61
CA THR A 386 -31.02 -8.85 -0.90
C THR A 386 -31.88 -8.87 0.36
N GLN A 387 -31.37 -9.45 1.47
CA GLN A 387 -32.07 -9.44 2.75
C GLN A 387 -32.30 -8.04 3.31
N GLN A 388 -31.28 -7.16 3.25
CA GLN A 388 -31.38 -5.76 3.73
C GLN A 388 -32.43 -4.98 2.93
N MET A 389 -32.46 -5.13 1.61
CA MET A 389 -33.44 -4.45 0.74
C MET A 389 -34.88 -4.94 0.99
N VAL A 390 -35.09 -6.23 1.22
CA VAL A 390 -36.43 -6.77 1.54
C VAL A 390 -36.93 -6.18 2.86
N VAL A 391 -36.07 -6.06 3.88
CA VAL A 391 -36.44 -5.48 5.18
C VAL A 391 -36.75 -3.97 5.02
N ALA A 392 -35.96 -3.21 4.27
CA ALA A 392 -36.19 -1.82 4.00
C ALA A 392 -37.50 -1.58 3.23
N GLY A 393 -37.79 -2.38 2.21
CA GLY A 393 -39.02 -2.31 1.43
C GLY A 393 -40.30 -2.74 2.21
N ALA A 394 -40.15 -3.52 3.27
CA ALA A 394 -41.26 -3.91 4.15
C ALA A 394 -41.57 -2.88 5.25
N ALA A 395 -40.68 -1.94 5.50
CA ALA A 395 -40.76 -0.91 6.53
C ALA A 395 -41.26 0.45 6.00
N GLY A 396 -41.36 0.64 4.69
CA GLY A 396 -41.91 1.82 3.99
C GLY A 396 -43.27 1.55 3.41
#